data_a4a8adbf0b737556bc93d814b2bd7153
#
_entry.id   a4a8adbf0b737556bc93d814b2bd7153
#
_cell.length_a   1.000
_cell.length_b   1.000
_cell.length_c   1.000
_cell.angle_alpha   90.00
_cell.angle_beta   90.00
_cell.angle_gamma   90.00
#
_symmetry.space_group_name_H-M   'P 1'
#
loop_
_entity.id
_entity.type
_entity.pdbx_description
1 polymer ?
#
loop_
_entity_poly.entity_id
_entity_poly.type
_entity_poly.pdbx_seq_one_letter_code
_entity_poly.pdbx_strand_id
1 'polypeptide(L)'
;MRPTGIVIALTLMIAGAVLTVTCVDLAPITEDWDVSTHASDWRDEIIYQIMVDRFANGDPNNDYNVNPYAMAAYHGGDWQGVIDRLDYIEELGVTTIWITPVVKNVEEDAGVSSYHGYWTQDFTQVNPHFGDTAKMREMVNACHDRGINVILDIVVNHIGQLFYYDINLNGRPDETFYGSGNQSDLIRVSEWDPDFDPRGIHAYTSLGEAGLAPLRFVYEPDINRVPPVPRGFENPNWYNRKGRVIDWNDSDQVITGDFPGGLKDLKTSHPDVRAALVDAFADWISKGDFDGFRIDTLKHVEHGFWQVFCPNIRRRAANMGKHNFLMFGEAFDGNDELIGSYTFNEEVDSVFYFSQKFTVIDGVIKYGNPTIDIENLINARQSNYSDVPNPNGPTDGRGNGLSAQQLLINFIDNHDLPRYLFEFPNKQALQQALIYIFTVEGIPCIYYGTEQEFEGGNDPANREDLWISEYSTGSQTFRVIRTLADIRKNYAALRRGDLSVRWSTERTGAEQDAGIFAFERNYEGEKALVVLNFNEDHSSETSASEHGGGPMETSFGEGTVLVNVWPDSDPDDEFVVGGSGKVVVTVPARGAKILVPE
;
A
#
# COMPACT_ATOMS: atom_id res chain seq x y z
N MET A 1 -33.92 -51.43 -64.36
CA MET A 1 -32.79 -50.50 -64.41
C MET A 1 -32.90 -49.61 -63.15
N ARG A 2 -32.02 -49.79 -62.18
CA ARG A 2 -31.99 -48.98 -60.94
C ARG A 2 -31.04 -47.83 -61.13
N PRO A 3 -31.33 -46.59 -60.69
CA PRO A 3 -30.33 -45.54 -60.59
C PRO A 3 -29.63 -45.58 -59.24
N THR A 4 -28.35 -45.58 -59.31
CA THR A 4 -27.42 -45.45 -58.19
C THR A 4 -27.41 -44.02 -57.68
N GLY A 5 -27.78 -43.85 -56.39
CA GLY A 5 -27.63 -42.58 -55.69
C GLY A 5 -26.21 -42.38 -55.14
N ILE A 6 -25.62 -41.25 -55.45
CA ILE A 6 -24.34 -40.79 -54.92
C ILE A 6 -24.62 -40.08 -53.61
N VAL A 7 -24.07 -40.59 -52.50
CA VAL A 7 -24.05 -39.91 -51.17
C VAL A 7 -22.78 -39.08 -51.10
N ILE A 8 -22.90 -37.76 -51.10
CA ILE A 8 -21.80 -36.85 -50.82
C ILE A 8 -21.72 -36.69 -49.29
N ALA A 9 -20.67 -37.23 -48.70
CA ALA A 9 -20.33 -36.99 -47.29
C ALA A 9 -19.63 -35.64 -47.18
N LEU A 10 -20.27 -34.67 -46.49
CA LEU A 10 -19.70 -33.37 -46.15
C LEU A 10 -18.87 -33.55 -44.87
N THR A 11 -17.56 -33.56 -44.96
CA THR A 11 -16.68 -33.60 -43.83
C THR A 11 -16.51 -32.17 -43.31
N LEU A 12 -17.10 -31.83 -42.18
CA LEU A 12 -16.84 -30.59 -41.45
C LEU A 12 -15.49 -30.71 -40.80
N MET A 13 -14.51 -29.97 -41.26
CA MET A 13 -13.25 -29.70 -40.51
C MET A 13 -13.55 -28.64 -39.46
N ILE A 14 -13.67 -29.05 -38.20
CA ILE A 14 -13.60 -28.14 -37.04
C ILE A 14 -12.10 -27.85 -36.85
N ALA A 15 -11.67 -26.66 -37.27
CA ALA A 15 -10.36 -26.13 -36.88
C ALA A 15 -10.45 -25.77 -35.39
N GLY A 16 -10.01 -26.66 -34.53
CA GLY A 16 -9.77 -26.37 -33.13
C GLY A 16 -8.59 -25.40 -33.03
N ALA A 17 -8.84 -24.16 -32.69
CA ALA A 17 -7.80 -23.27 -32.21
C ALA A 17 -7.24 -23.86 -30.92
N VAL A 18 -6.07 -24.45 -31.00
CA VAL A 18 -5.27 -24.80 -29.81
C VAL A 18 -4.79 -23.46 -29.25
N LEU A 19 -5.47 -22.98 -28.21
CA LEU A 19 -4.92 -21.96 -27.35
C LEU A 19 -3.70 -22.58 -26.69
N THR A 20 -2.51 -22.29 -27.20
CA THR A 20 -1.26 -22.54 -26.49
C THR A 20 -1.25 -21.55 -25.31
N VAL A 21 -1.70 -21.99 -24.15
CA VAL A 21 -1.40 -21.32 -22.91
C VAL A 21 0.11 -21.46 -22.74
N THR A 22 0.84 -20.38 -22.95
CA THR A 22 2.26 -20.31 -22.60
C THR A 22 2.31 -20.27 -21.07
N CYS A 23 2.39 -21.45 -20.46
CA CYS A 23 2.73 -21.53 -19.03
C CYS A 23 4.12 -20.94 -18.85
N VAL A 24 4.27 -20.03 -17.91
CA VAL A 24 5.57 -19.60 -17.41
C VAL A 24 6.24 -20.83 -16.82
N ASP A 25 7.53 -21.03 -17.13
CA ASP A 25 8.30 -22.19 -16.62
C ASP A 25 8.69 -21.90 -15.15
N LEU A 26 7.71 -22.00 -14.27
CA LEU A 26 7.91 -21.89 -12.82
C LEU A 26 8.53 -23.19 -12.33
N ALA A 27 9.51 -23.10 -11.44
CA ALA A 27 10.03 -24.28 -10.77
C ALA A 27 8.88 -25.00 -10.05
N PRO A 28 8.73 -26.33 -10.21
CA PRO A 28 7.65 -27.05 -9.56
C PRO A 28 7.76 -26.88 -8.04
N ILE A 29 6.63 -26.61 -7.39
CA ILE A 29 6.53 -26.65 -5.94
C ILE A 29 6.86 -28.09 -5.51
N THR A 30 7.96 -28.25 -4.79
CA THR A 30 8.45 -29.58 -4.38
C THR A 30 7.87 -30.02 -3.04
N GLU A 31 7.18 -29.12 -2.33
CA GLU A 31 6.53 -29.36 -1.05
C GLU A 31 5.04 -28.97 -1.14
N ASP A 32 4.16 -29.89 -0.77
CA ASP A 32 2.72 -29.60 -0.60
C ASP A 32 2.55 -28.83 0.72
N TRP A 33 2.60 -27.52 0.65
CA TRP A 33 2.28 -26.66 1.79
C TRP A 33 0.78 -26.34 1.80
N ASP A 34 0.16 -26.53 2.95
CA ASP A 34 -1.24 -26.18 3.14
C ASP A 34 -1.42 -24.66 3.06
N VAL A 35 -2.42 -24.24 2.30
CA VAL A 35 -2.85 -22.85 2.18
C VAL A 35 -4.23 -22.72 2.83
N SER A 36 -4.41 -21.74 3.71
CA SER A 36 -5.67 -21.56 4.43
C SER A 36 -6.03 -20.09 4.64
N THR A 37 -7.30 -19.82 4.93
CA THR A 37 -7.80 -18.47 5.21
C THR A 37 -7.60 -18.15 6.69
N HIS A 38 -6.94 -17.03 7.00
CA HIS A 38 -6.69 -16.57 8.36
C HIS A 38 -7.50 -15.30 8.69
N ALA A 39 -7.57 -14.33 7.78
CA ALA A 39 -8.39 -13.12 7.98
C ALA A 39 -9.88 -13.43 7.89
N SER A 40 -10.66 -13.02 8.90
CA SER A 40 -12.11 -13.20 8.94
C SER A 40 -12.88 -11.95 8.49
N ASP A 41 -12.38 -10.77 8.82
CA ASP A 41 -12.95 -9.46 8.45
C ASP A 41 -11.84 -8.42 8.48
N TRP A 42 -11.43 -7.93 7.32
CA TRP A 42 -10.32 -6.99 7.21
C TRP A 42 -10.52 -5.67 7.94
N ARG A 43 -11.76 -5.30 8.24
CA ARG A 43 -12.05 -4.10 9.04
C ARG A 43 -11.61 -4.24 10.49
N ASP A 44 -11.40 -5.46 10.97
CA ASP A 44 -10.87 -5.72 12.32
C ASP A 44 -9.36 -5.53 12.41
N GLU A 45 -8.67 -5.55 11.28
CA GLU A 45 -7.23 -5.59 11.21
C GLU A 45 -6.58 -4.22 11.47
N ILE A 46 -5.34 -4.29 11.97
CA ILE A 46 -4.41 -3.17 12.14
C ILE A 46 -3.12 -3.60 11.45
N ILE A 47 -2.77 -2.91 10.36
CA ILE A 47 -1.59 -3.24 9.55
C ILE A 47 -0.35 -2.57 10.13
N TYR A 48 0.74 -3.32 10.22
CA TYR A 48 2.07 -2.84 10.56
C TYR A 48 3.02 -3.09 9.40
N GLN A 49 3.46 -2.03 8.74
CA GLN A 49 4.39 -2.11 7.62
C GLN A 49 5.81 -2.34 8.11
N ILE A 50 6.44 -3.42 7.64
CA ILE A 50 7.80 -3.81 8.00
C ILE A 50 8.70 -3.78 6.76
N MET A 51 9.83 -3.07 6.84
CA MET A 51 10.95 -3.27 5.93
C MET A 51 11.86 -4.34 6.53
N VAL A 52 11.89 -5.53 5.92
CA VAL A 52 12.55 -6.72 6.49
C VAL A 52 14.01 -6.46 6.84
N ASP A 53 14.76 -5.87 5.90
CA ASP A 53 16.19 -5.54 6.08
C ASP A 53 16.47 -4.64 7.29
N ARG A 54 15.49 -3.85 7.73
CA ARG A 54 15.64 -2.82 8.77
C ARG A 54 14.94 -3.17 10.08
N PHE A 55 14.24 -4.31 10.11
CA PHE A 55 13.41 -4.66 11.25
C PHE A 55 14.20 -5.39 12.34
N ALA A 56 14.82 -6.52 12.02
CA ALA A 56 15.64 -7.30 12.95
C ALA A 56 16.56 -8.27 12.20
N ASN A 57 17.81 -8.37 12.62
CA ASN A 57 18.74 -9.40 12.17
C ASN A 57 18.69 -10.59 13.13
N GLY A 58 18.27 -11.76 12.65
CA GLY A 58 18.13 -12.99 13.44
C GLY A 58 19.10 -14.09 13.04
N ASP A 59 19.55 -14.13 11.78
CA ASP A 59 20.48 -15.14 11.26
C ASP A 59 21.73 -14.51 10.63
N PRO A 60 22.85 -14.39 11.34
CA PRO A 60 24.07 -13.81 10.80
C PRO A 60 24.72 -14.61 9.66
N ASN A 61 24.18 -15.79 9.30
CA ASN A 61 24.75 -16.57 8.19
C ASN A 61 24.29 -16.08 6.81
N ASN A 62 23.25 -15.25 6.74
CA ASN A 62 22.79 -14.60 5.52
C ASN A 62 23.32 -13.17 5.35
N ASP A 63 24.14 -12.68 6.28
CA ASP A 63 24.79 -11.38 6.30
C ASP A 63 25.96 -11.30 5.32
N TYR A 64 25.71 -11.26 4.02
CA TYR A 64 26.73 -10.96 3.02
C TYR A 64 26.48 -9.59 2.39
N ASN A 65 27.53 -8.85 2.07
CA ASN A 65 27.47 -7.49 1.52
C ASN A 65 26.66 -6.49 2.37
N VAL A 66 26.58 -6.71 3.68
CA VAL A 66 25.90 -5.80 4.61
C VAL A 66 26.82 -4.66 5.05
N ASN A 67 26.24 -3.46 5.16
CA ASN A 67 26.94 -2.29 5.70
C ASN A 67 25.97 -1.37 6.47
N PRO A 68 25.75 -1.61 7.76
CA PRO A 68 24.78 -0.86 8.56
C PRO A 68 25.17 0.61 8.81
N TYR A 69 26.36 1.03 8.34
CA TYR A 69 26.79 2.43 8.42
C TYR A 69 26.46 3.24 7.15
N ALA A 70 25.96 2.61 6.10
CA ALA A 70 25.58 3.25 4.85
C ALA A 70 24.06 3.09 4.62
N MET A 71 23.29 4.15 4.80
CA MET A 71 21.82 4.14 4.75
C MET A 71 21.23 3.43 3.52
N ALA A 72 21.93 3.45 2.40
CA ALA A 72 21.50 2.86 1.14
C ALA A 72 22.07 1.44 0.90
N ALA A 73 22.59 0.77 1.94
CA ALA A 73 23.12 -0.59 1.86
C ALA A 73 22.18 -1.58 2.56
N TYR A 74 22.40 -2.89 2.37
CA TYR A 74 21.81 -3.92 3.23
C TYR A 74 22.33 -3.78 4.66
N HIS A 75 21.44 -3.97 5.64
CA HIS A 75 21.76 -3.91 7.06
C HIS A 75 21.65 -5.28 7.75
N GLY A 76 21.03 -6.27 7.10
CA GLY A 76 21.01 -7.67 7.54
C GLY A 76 19.74 -8.11 8.26
N GLY A 77 18.65 -7.35 8.23
CA GLY A 77 17.37 -7.83 8.72
C GLY A 77 16.81 -8.98 7.86
N ASP A 78 16.14 -9.95 8.50
CA ASP A 78 15.78 -11.22 7.88
C ASP A 78 14.50 -11.85 8.48
N TRP A 79 14.08 -13.01 7.92
CA TRP A 79 12.89 -13.74 8.39
C TRP A 79 13.03 -14.24 9.83
N GLN A 80 14.22 -14.66 10.24
CA GLN A 80 14.46 -15.10 11.61
C GLN A 80 14.32 -13.93 12.57
N GLY A 81 14.80 -12.75 12.21
CA GLY A 81 14.65 -11.54 13.00
C GLY A 81 13.19 -11.15 13.19
N VAL A 82 12.35 -11.30 12.15
CA VAL A 82 10.90 -11.08 12.29
C VAL A 82 10.30 -12.09 13.28
N ILE A 83 10.63 -13.38 13.16
CA ILE A 83 10.17 -14.42 14.10
C ILE A 83 10.55 -14.08 15.53
N ASP A 84 11.79 -13.68 15.77
CA ASP A 84 12.33 -13.37 17.09
C ASP A 84 11.65 -12.14 17.75
N ARG A 85 10.94 -11.34 16.99
CA ARG A 85 10.27 -10.10 17.42
C ARG A 85 8.74 -10.13 17.35
N LEU A 86 8.14 -11.29 17.13
CA LEU A 86 6.68 -11.43 17.10
C LEU A 86 6.02 -11.02 18.42
N ASP A 87 6.69 -11.25 19.57
CA ASP A 87 6.19 -10.79 20.88
C ASP A 87 6.07 -9.26 20.94
N TYR A 88 7.02 -8.53 20.36
CA TYR A 88 6.96 -7.07 20.27
C TYR A 88 5.80 -6.59 19.38
N ILE A 89 5.60 -7.25 18.24
CA ILE A 89 4.51 -6.96 17.31
C ILE A 89 3.15 -7.21 17.97
N GLU A 90 3.01 -8.35 18.68
CA GLU A 90 1.80 -8.71 19.40
C GLU A 90 1.52 -7.73 20.55
N GLU A 91 2.55 -7.30 21.32
CA GLU A 91 2.40 -6.33 22.40
C GLU A 91 1.96 -4.94 21.90
N LEU A 92 2.36 -4.55 20.68
CA LEU A 92 1.90 -3.32 20.04
C LEU A 92 0.40 -3.35 19.73
N GLY A 93 -0.20 -4.55 19.62
CA GLY A 93 -1.62 -4.76 19.37
C GLY A 93 -1.99 -4.80 17.90
N VAL A 94 -1.01 -4.91 16.98
CA VAL A 94 -1.26 -5.08 15.55
C VAL A 94 -1.64 -6.51 15.24
N THR A 95 -2.42 -6.72 14.17
CA THR A 95 -2.99 -8.01 13.80
C THR A 95 -2.60 -8.46 12.40
N THR A 96 -1.91 -7.61 11.67
CA THR A 96 -1.45 -7.88 10.31
C THR A 96 -0.10 -7.23 10.08
N ILE A 97 0.86 -7.95 9.54
CA ILE A 97 2.10 -7.34 9.03
C ILE A 97 2.05 -7.22 7.52
N TRP A 98 2.57 -6.12 6.99
CA TRP A 98 2.88 -5.97 5.58
C TRP A 98 4.39 -5.91 5.42
N ILE A 99 4.95 -6.85 4.67
CA ILE A 99 6.39 -6.98 4.42
C ILE A 99 6.75 -6.49 3.02
N THR A 100 7.91 -5.83 2.90
CA THR A 100 8.47 -5.41 1.61
C THR A 100 8.66 -6.58 0.64
N PRO A 101 8.84 -6.35 -0.69
CA PRO A 101 8.92 -7.42 -1.67
C PRO A 101 10.01 -8.44 -1.33
N VAL A 102 9.67 -9.72 -1.45
CA VAL A 102 10.53 -10.85 -1.03
C VAL A 102 11.35 -11.44 -2.16
N VAL A 103 11.09 -11.05 -3.40
CA VAL A 103 11.69 -11.64 -4.60
C VAL A 103 13.17 -11.29 -4.73
N LYS A 104 13.92 -12.13 -5.42
CA LYS A 104 15.33 -11.91 -5.66
C LYS A 104 15.56 -10.72 -6.59
N ASN A 105 16.43 -9.80 -6.18
CA ASN A 105 16.71 -8.54 -6.85
C ASN A 105 18.08 -8.51 -7.52
N VAL A 106 18.32 -7.48 -8.33
CA VAL A 106 19.67 -6.99 -8.60
C VAL A 106 20.27 -6.56 -7.26
N GLU A 107 21.51 -6.94 -6.97
CA GLU A 107 22.13 -6.67 -5.66
C GLU A 107 22.38 -5.18 -5.42
N GLU A 108 22.85 -4.49 -6.47
CA GLU A 108 23.26 -3.10 -6.39
C GLU A 108 23.06 -2.38 -7.72
N ASP A 109 22.62 -1.14 -7.65
CA ASP A 109 22.63 -0.21 -8.79
C ASP A 109 23.01 1.20 -8.34
N ALA A 110 23.95 1.83 -9.05
CA ALA A 110 24.41 3.20 -8.81
C ALA A 110 24.86 3.47 -7.34
N GLY A 111 25.39 2.48 -6.64
CA GLY A 111 25.86 2.60 -5.25
C GLY A 111 24.75 2.48 -4.21
N VAL A 112 23.56 2.02 -4.62
CA VAL A 112 22.43 1.70 -3.75
C VAL A 112 22.19 0.20 -3.79
N SER A 113 22.13 -0.46 -2.64
CA SER A 113 21.74 -1.87 -2.55
C SER A 113 20.22 -2.03 -2.61
N SER A 114 19.75 -3.17 -3.09
CA SER A 114 18.32 -3.44 -3.26
C SER A 114 17.62 -3.98 -2.00
N TYR A 115 18.05 -3.53 -0.83
CA TYR A 115 17.50 -3.92 0.49
C TYR A 115 15.98 -3.72 0.62
N HIS A 116 15.43 -2.85 -0.20
CA HIS A 116 14.02 -2.50 -0.23
C HIS A 116 13.15 -3.51 -1.02
N GLY A 117 13.73 -4.33 -1.93
CA GLY A 117 13.02 -5.38 -2.65
C GLY A 117 12.38 -5.01 -3.99
N TYR A 118 12.48 -3.74 -4.45
CA TYR A 118 11.74 -3.27 -5.64
C TYR A 118 12.47 -3.44 -6.98
N TRP A 119 13.65 -4.10 -7.02
CA TRP A 119 14.45 -4.26 -8.25
C TRP A 119 14.47 -5.72 -8.73
N THR A 120 13.30 -6.28 -8.96
CA THR A 120 13.09 -7.68 -9.32
C THR A 120 14.01 -8.15 -10.45
N GLN A 121 14.76 -9.20 -10.18
CA GLN A 121 15.50 -9.97 -11.18
C GLN A 121 14.87 -11.35 -11.40
N ASP A 122 14.44 -12.03 -10.33
CA ASP A 122 13.83 -13.35 -10.38
C ASP A 122 12.50 -13.36 -9.62
N PHE A 123 11.40 -13.52 -10.34
CA PHE A 123 10.05 -13.58 -9.75
C PHE A 123 9.77 -14.88 -8.99
N THR A 124 10.65 -15.88 -9.06
CA THR A 124 10.37 -17.23 -8.56
C THR A 124 11.13 -17.60 -7.30
N GLN A 125 12.17 -16.84 -6.95
CA GLN A 125 13.03 -17.08 -5.80
C GLN A 125 12.96 -15.94 -4.78
N VAL A 126 13.12 -16.27 -3.51
CA VAL A 126 13.27 -15.27 -2.44
C VAL A 126 14.64 -14.60 -2.53
N ASN A 127 14.71 -13.37 -2.01
CA ASN A 127 15.97 -12.68 -1.80
C ASN A 127 16.79 -13.41 -0.72
N PRO A 128 17.99 -13.91 -1.05
CA PRO A 128 18.78 -14.70 -0.12
C PRO A 128 19.30 -13.92 1.09
N HIS A 129 19.29 -12.58 1.07
CA HIS A 129 19.57 -11.75 2.24
C HIS A 129 18.56 -11.96 3.37
N PHE A 130 17.33 -12.35 3.03
CA PHE A 130 16.28 -12.56 4.03
C PHE A 130 16.16 -14.02 4.48
N GLY A 131 16.85 -14.95 3.83
CA GLY A 131 16.79 -16.39 4.05
C GLY A 131 16.27 -17.14 2.83
N ASP A 132 15.80 -18.36 3.01
CA ASP A 132 15.24 -19.21 1.96
C ASP A 132 13.70 -19.26 2.01
N THR A 133 13.09 -19.94 1.04
CA THR A 133 11.62 -20.09 0.96
C THR A 133 11.04 -20.83 2.15
N ALA A 134 11.78 -21.81 2.71
CA ALA A 134 11.32 -22.55 3.89
C ALA A 134 11.30 -21.66 5.14
N LYS A 135 12.32 -20.81 5.32
CA LYS A 135 12.38 -19.85 6.42
C LYS A 135 11.31 -18.75 6.27
N MET A 136 11.05 -18.26 5.05
CA MET A 136 9.94 -17.35 4.79
C MET A 136 8.61 -17.99 5.21
N ARG A 137 8.36 -19.23 4.82
CA ARG A 137 7.15 -19.96 5.19
C ARG A 137 7.06 -20.20 6.71
N GLU A 138 8.17 -20.51 7.37
CA GLU A 138 8.24 -20.60 8.83
C GLU A 138 7.83 -19.29 9.50
N MET A 139 8.29 -18.15 8.97
CA MET A 139 7.92 -16.82 9.46
C MET A 139 6.42 -16.57 9.33
N VAL A 140 5.84 -16.86 8.16
CA VAL A 140 4.39 -16.68 7.94
C VAL A 140 3.59 -17.60 8.87
N ASN A 141 3.97 -18.87 9.02
CA ASN A 141 3.31 -19.80 9.94
C ASN A 141 3.40 -19.29 11.39
N ALA A 142 4.57 -18.77 11.82
CA ALA A 142 4.73 -18.23 13.16
C ALA A 142 3.85 -16.98 13.42
N CYS A 143 3.59 -16.19 12.39
CA CYS A 143 2.61 -15.10 12.45
C CYS A 143 1.19 -15.66 12.60
N HIS A 144 0.79 -16.61 11.77
CA HIS A 144 -0.54 -17.23 11.80
C HIS A 144 -0.84 -17.92 13.12
N ASP A 145 0.15 -18.61 13.72
CA ASP A 145 0.02 -19.24 15.05
C ASP A 145 -0.29 -18.24 16.17
N ARG A 146 -0.02 -16.95 15.95
CA ARG A 146 -0.33 -15.83 16.85
C ARG A 146 -1.57 -15.04 16.44
N GLY A 147 -2.24 -15.45 15.35
CA GLY A 147 -3.38 -14.73 14.78
C GLY A 147 -2.97 -13.42 14.06
N ILE A 148 -1.76 -13.34 13.57
CA ILE A 148 -1.24 -12.21 12.78
C ILE A 148 -1.25 -12.60 11.31
N ASN A 149 -2.00 -11.85 10.48
CA ASN A 149 -2.02 -12.03 9.03
C ASN A 149 -0.74 -11.47 8.37
N VAL A 150 -0.42 -11.94 7.17
CA VAL A 150 0.76 -11.46 6.43
C VAL A 150 0.39 -11.02 5.02
N ILE A 151 0.66 -9.75 4.71
CA ILE A 151 0.49 -9.14 3.39
C ILE A 151 1.85 -9.05 2.70
N LEU A 152 1.92 -9.53 1.48
CA LEU A 152 3.11 -9.46 0.63
C LEU A 152 3.05 -8.21 -0.27
N ASP A 153 4.14 -7.45 -0.30
CA ASP A 153 4.33 -6.41 -1.31
C ASP A 153 4.74 -7.01 -2.65
N ILE A 154 4.10 -6.58 -3.73
CA ILE A 154 4.37 -7.06 -5.08
C ILE A 154 4.59 -5.93 -6.07
N VAL A 155 5.49 -6.16 -7.03
CA VAL A 155 5.80 -5.23 -8.12
C VAL A 155 5.44 -5.86 -9.45
N VAL A 156 4.51 -5.25 -10.20
CA VAL A 156 4.07 -5.73 -11.52
C VAL A 156 4.40 -4.77 -12.66
N ASN A 157 4.72 -3.51 -12.33
CA ASN A 157 4.98 -2.45 -13.29
C ASN A 157 6.34 -2.62 -13.99
N HIS A 158 7.37 -3.00 -13.25
CA HIS A 158 8.76 -2.97 -13.72
C HIS A 158 9.60 -4.12 -13.17
N ILE A 159 10.78 -4.27 -13.75
CA ILE A 159 11.89 -5.08 -13.21
C ILE A 159 13.09 -4.18 -12.90
N GLY A 160 14.11 -4.75 -12.27
CA GLY A 160 15.39 -4.07 -12.07
C GLY A 160 16.04 -3.62 -13.37
N GLN A 161 17.10 -2.84 -13.27
CA GLN A 161 17.87 -2.38 -14.42
C GLN A 161 18.73 -3.52 -15.02
N LEU A 162 18.07 -4.47 -15.72
CA LEU A 162 18.68 -5.70 -16.22
C LEU A 162 19.17 -5.60 -17.66
N PHE A 163 18.86 -4.51 -18.37
CA PHE A 163 19.29 -4.27 -19.74
C PHE A 163 19.56 -2.79 -19.98
N TYR A 164 20.28 -2.51 -21.04
CA TYR A 164 20.42 -1.15 -21.57
C TYR A 164 19.84 -1.05 -22.98
N TYR A 165 19.60 0.16 -23.44
CA TYR A 165 19.08 0.45 -24.78
C TYR A 165 20.26 0.63 -25.76
N ASP A 166 20.57 -0.38 -26.56
CA ASP A 166 21.68 -0.37 -27.54
C ASP A 166 21.28 0.41 -28.79
N ILE A 167 21.09 1.72 -28.66
CA ILE A 167 20.46 2.58 -29.66
C ILE A 167 21.35 2.73 -30.91
N ASN A 168 22.65 2.81 -30.72
CA ASN A 168 23.62 2.92 -31.82
C ASN A 168 24.12 1.55 -32.30
N LEU A 169 23.64 0.44 -31.74
CA LEU A 169 23.96 -0.95 -32.07
C LEU A 169 25.46 -1.29 -31.93
N ASN A 170 26.16 -0.65 -31.02
CA ASN A 170 27.59 -0.92 -30.79
C ASN A 170 27.87 -2.00 -29.75
N GLY A 171 26.83 -2.48 -29.05
CA GLY A 171 26.88 -3.58 -28.09
C GLY A 171 27.43 -3.22 -26.71
N ARG A 172 27.43 -1.95 -26.35
CA ARG A 172 27.84 -1.43 -25.01
C ARG A 172 26.97 -0.23 -24.65
N PRO A 173 26.73 0.03 -23.34
CA PRO A 173 25.98 1.19 -22.93
C PRO A 173 26.82 2.46 -23.10
N ASP A 174 26.34 3.39 -23.92
CA ASP A 174 26.97 4.68 -24.15
C ASP A 174 26.27 5.79 -23.36
N GLU A 175 26.96 6.89 -23.20
CA GLU A 175 26.43 8.14 -22.67
C GLU A 175 26.52 9.24 -23.71
N THR A 176 25.53 10.09 -23.78
CA THR A 176 25.54 11.27 -24.63
C THR A 176 24.98 12.48 -23.90
N PHE A 177 25.18 13.66 -24.51
CA PHE A 177 24.60 14.88 -24.02
C PHE A 177 23.63 15.41 -25.05
N TYR A 178 22.41 15.68 -24.60
CA TYR A 178 21.34 16.21 -25.42
C TYR A 178 21.00 17.64 -24.96
N GLY A 179 20.82 18.56 -25.89
CA GLY A 179 20.42 19.92 -25.56
C GLY A 179 20.36 20.86 -26.77
N SER A 180 19.80 22.02 -26.59
CA SER A 180 19.47 23.01 -27.63
C SER A 180 20.68 23.83 -28.14
N GLY A 181 21.91 23.44 -27.87
CA GLY A 181 23.11 24.07 -28.41
C GLY A 181 23.89 24.98 -27.47
N ASN A 182 23.40 25.26 -26.25
CA ASN A 182 24.15 25.91 -25.21
C ASN A 182 24.75 24.85 -24.25
N GLN A 183 26.05 24.92 -23.97
CA GLN A 183 26.72 23.96 -23.07
C GLN A 183 26.13 23.91 -21.65
N SER A 184 25.48 24.98 -21.21
CA SER A 184 24.80 25.03 -19.89
C SER A 184 23.48 24.25 -19.83
N ASP A 185 22.92 23.88 -21.00
CA ASP A 185 21.60 23.23 -21.10
C ASP A 185 21.71 21.76 -21.54
N LEU A 186 22.92 21.19 -21.50
CA LEU A 186 23.15 19.81 -21.89
C LEU A 186 22.66 18.84 -20.80
N ILE A 187 21.69 18.00 -21.14
CA ILE A 187 21.24 16.90 -20.32
C ILE A 187 22.04 15.66 -20.67
N ARG A 188 22.64 15.04 -19.66
CA ARG A 188 23.30 13.74 -19.80
C ARG A 188 22.24 12.67 -19.90
N VAL A 189 22.26 11.90 -20.97
CA VAL A 189 21.41 10.75 -21.20
C VAL A 189 22.28 9.52 -21.36
N SER A 190 22.00 8.48 -20.59
CA SER A 190 22.68 7.19 -20.73
C SER A 190 21.76 6.17 -21.39
N GLU A 191 22.33 5.18 -22.06
CA GLU A 191 21.55 4.07 -22.61
C GLU A 191 20.98 3.14 -21.54
N TRP A 192 21.47 3.27 -20.29
CA TRP A 192 20.87 2.63 -19.12
C TRP A 192 19.53 3.26 -18.75
N ASP A 193 19.45 4.58 -18.76
CA ASP A 193 18.29 5.35 -18.34
C ASP A 193 18.12 6.55 -19.29
N PRO A 194 17.67 6.33 -20.54
CA PRO A 194 17.44 7.41 -21.48
C PRO A 194 16.14 8.16 -21.18
N ASP A 195 16.12 9.45 -21.47
CA ASP A 195 14.92 10.27 -21.36
C ASP A 195 13.81 9.75 -22.30
N PHE A 196 12.57 9.83 -21.83
CA PHE A 196 11.39 9.45 -22.59
C PHE A 196 11.18 10.37 -23.80
N ASP A 197 10.83 9.81 -24.96
CA ASP A 197 10.36 10.55 -26.13
C ASP A 197 8.96 10.01 -26.51
N PRO A 198 7.90 10.84 -26.46
CA PRO A 198 6.52 10.43 -26.76
C PRO A 198 6.32 9.92 -28.20
N ARG A 199 7.28 10.18 -29.10
CA ARG A 199 7.28 9.61 -30.46
C ARG A 199 7.77 8.15 -30.49
N GLY A 200 8.13 7.56 -29.37
CA GLY A 200 8.70 6.22 -29.26
C GLY A 200 10.18 6.13 -29.59
N ILE A 201 10.92 7.24 -29.50
CA ILE A 201 12.37 7.33 -29.67
C ILE A 201 13.01 7.97 -28.45
N HIS A 202 14.30 7.73 -28.25
CA HIS A 202 15.06 8.36 -27.19
C HIS A 202 15.70 9.67 -27.70
N ALA A 203 15.92 10.61 -26.79
CA ALA A 203 16.27 12.00 -27.09
C ALA A 203 17.43 12.18 -28.07
N TYR A 204 18.40 11.29 -28.08
CA TYR A 204 19.59 11.39 -28.94
C TYR A 204 19.64 10.34 -30.06
N THR A 205 18.57 9.60 -30.28
CA THR A 205 18.57 8.51 -31.23
C THR A 205 18.10 8.93 -32.61
N SER A 206 18.53 8.20 -33.62
CA SER A 206 18.05 8.36 -34.98
C SER A 206 16.95 7.36 -35.35
N LEU A 207 16.45 6.58 -34.39
CA LEU A 207 15.40 5.59 -34.68
C LEU A 207 14.09 6.25 -35.12
N GLY A 208 13.79 7.43 -34.58
CA GLY A 208 12.62 8.19 -34.94
C GLY A 208 11.35 7.35 -34.84
N GLU A 209 10.48 7.50 -35.84
CA GLU A 209 9.25 6.72 -35.98
C GLU A 209 9.49 5.27 -36.39
N ALA A 210 10.75 4.82 -36.52
CA ALA A 210 11.09 3.48 -36.99
C ALA A 210 10.79 2.35 -35.99
N GLY A 211 10.42 2.69 -34.76
CA GLY A 211 9.98 1.70 -33.80
C GLY A 211 10.64 1.82 -32.41
N LEU A 212 10.46 0.77 -31.60
CA LEU A 212 10.95 0.70 -30.25
C LEU A 212 12.48 0.53 -30.19
N ALA A 213 13.12 1.09 -29.17
CA ALA A 213 14.56 0.99 -29.00
C ALA A 213 15.01 -0.48 -28.86
N PRO A 214 16.11 -0.89 -29.48
CA PRO A 214 16.71 -2.20 -29.25
C PRO A 214 17.26 -2.25 -27.83
N LEU A 215 17.21 -3.43 -27.19
CA LEU A 215 17.74 -3.65 -25.85
C LEU A 215 18.75 -4.79 -25.83
N ARG A 216 19.64 -4.77 -24.85
CA ARG A 216 20.54 -5.88 -24.52
C ARG A 216 20.52 -6.17 -23.03
N PHE A 217 20.20 -7.40 -22.69
CA PHE A 217 20.36 -7.91 -21.33
C PHE A 217 21.83 -7.98 -20.97
N VAL A 218 22.12 -7.66 -19.73
CA VAL A 218 23.47 -7.66 -19.17
C VAL A 218 23.75 -8.99 -18.49
N TYR A 219 25.01 -9.33 -18.29
CA TYR A 219 25.43 -10.51 -17.55
C TYR A 219 26.55 -10.14 -16.60
N GLU A 220 26.17 -9.69 -15.40
CA GLU A 220 27.04 -9.35 -14.28
C GLU A 220 26.61 -10.17 -13.05
N PRO A 221 26.99 -11.45 -12.99
CA PRO A 221 26.49 -12.38 -11.97
C PRO A 221 26.91 -12.01 -10.54
N ASP A 222 28.01 -11.28 -10.37
CA ASP A 222 28.52 -10.88 -9.06
C ASP A 222 27.55 -9.95 -8.31
N ILE A 223 26.73 -9.21 -9.05
CA ILE A 223 25.68 -8.32 -8.51
C ILE A 223 24.27 -8.77 -8.91
N ASN A 224 24.12 -10.02 -9.32
CA ASN A 224 22.86 -10.59 -9.81
C ASN A 224 22.18 -9.76 -10.92
N ARG A 225 22.92 -8.97 -11.68
CA ARG A 225 22.44 -8.29 -12.88
C ARG A 225 22.58 -9.23 -14.07
N VAL A 226 21.65 -10.15 -14.16
CA VAL A 226 21.58 -11.19 -15.20
C VAL A 226 20.19 -11.18 -15.82
N PRO A 227 19.96 -11.83 -16.97
CA PRO A 227 18.63 -11.86 -17.57
C PRO A 227 17.53 -12.28 -16.58
N PRO A 228 16.32 -11.71 -16.71
CA PRO A 228 15.23 -11.95 -15.76
C PRO A 228 14.73 -13.39 -15.78
N VAL A 229 14.22 -13.85 -14.64
CA VAL A 229 13.58 -15.16 -14.48
C VAL A 229 12.13 -14.95 -14.07
N PRO A 230 11.15 -15.67 -14.65
CA PRO A 230 11.24 -16.75 -15.66
C PRO A 230 11.67 -16.27 -17.04
N ARG A 231 12.20 -17.21 -17.82
CA ARG A 231 12.80 -16.93 -19.14
C ARG A 231 11.89 -16.18 -20.13
N GLY A 232 10.57 -16.24 -19.96
CA GLY A 232 9.62 -15.47 -20.77
C GLY A 232 9.93 -13.96 -20.74
N PHE A 233 10.40 -13.44 -19.62
CA PHE A 233 10.78 -12.03 -19.46
C PHE A 233 12.09 -11.65 -20.19
N GLU A 234 12.80 -12.58 -20.80
CA GLU A 234 13.88 -12.27 -21.75
C GLU A 234 13.37 -11.79 -23.12
N ASN A 235 12.05 -11.82 -23.36
CA ASN A 235 11.47 -11.37 -24.62
C ASN A 235 11.44 -9.83 -24.67
N PRO A 236 12.17 -9.18 -25.61
CA PRO A 236 12.18 -7.72 -25.72
C PRO A 236 10.80 -7.09 -25.98
N ASN A 237 9.84 -7.84 -26.51
CA ASN A 237 8.49 -7.34 -26.77
C ASN A 237 7.61 -7.26 -25.52
N TRP A 238 8.11 -7.74 -24.38
CA TRP A 238 7.45 -7.65 -23.10
C TRP A 238 7.75 -6.34 -22.36
N TYR A 239 8.50 -5.41 -22.99
CA TYR A 239 8.87 -4.10 -22.45
C TYR A 239 8.37 -2.98 -23.36
N ASN A 240 7.98 -1.84 -22.78
CA ASN A 240 7.55 -0.67 -23.55
C ASN A 240 8.70 0.04 -24.25
N ARG A 241 9.89 0.03 -23.69
CA ARG A 241 11.14 0.50 -24.32
C ARG A 241 11.09 1.93 -24.84
N LYS A 242 10.53 2.83 -24.04
CA LYS A 242 10.37 4.25 -24.41
C LYS A 242 11.35 5.18 -23.69
N GLY A 243 12.08 4.69 -22.68
CA GLY A 243 12.91 5.47 -21.78
C GLY A 243 12.14 5.89 -20.52
N ARG A 244 12.77 6.67 -19.65
CA ARG A 244 12.22 7.02 -18.34
C ARG A 244 11.11 8.07 -18.42
N VAL A 245 10.25 8.08 -17.44
CA VAL A 245 9.26 9.13 -17.22
C VAL A 245 9.98 10.45 -16.91
N ILE A 246 9.69 11.51 -17.67
CA ILE A 246 10.20 12.87 -17.45
C ILE A 246 9.10 13.91 -17.29
N ASP A 247 7.88 13.59 -17.70
CA ASP A 247 6.69 14.42 -17.46
C ASP A 247 5.61 13.59 -16.77
N TRP A 248 5.41 13.85 -15.49
CA TRP A 248 4.43 13.17 -14.65
C TRP A 248 2.98 13.58 -14.91
N ASN A 249 2.75 14.60 -15.73
CA ASN A 249 1.42 15.01 -16.19
C ASN A 249 1.03 14.34 -17.52
N ASP A 250 1.96 13.70 -18.19
CA ASP A 250 1.72 12.93 -19.40
C ASP A 250 1.37 11.48 -19.05
N SER A 251 0.09 11.13 -19.20
CA SER A 251 -0.42 9.80 -18.84
C SER A 251 0.22 8.66 -19.66
N ASP A 252 0.65 8.91 -20.91
CA ASP A 252 1.35 7.89 -21.71
C ASP A 252 2.73 7.61 -21.11
N GLN A 253 3.46 8.64 -20.68
CA GLN A 253 4.74 8.46 -20.00
C GLN A 253 4.58 7.76 -18.65
N VAL A 254 3.58 8.14 -17.86
CA VAL A 254 3.33 7.53 -16.54
C VAL A 254 3.05 6.03 -16.65
N ILE A 255 2.37 5.59 -17.72
CA ILE A 255 1.98 4.18 -17.91
C ILE A 255 3.02 3.37 -18.69
N THR A 256 3.84 4.00 -19.53
CA THR A 256 4.69 3.26 -20.47
C THR A 256 6.17 3.63 -20.40
N GLY A 257 6.54 4.53 -19.52
CA GLY A 257 7.93 4.95 -19.31
C GLY A 257 8.62 4.17 -18.20
N ASP A 258 9.93 3.98 -18.35
CA ASP A 258 10.78 3.40 -17.32
C ASP A 258 10.66 4.23 -16.03
N PHE A 259 10.49 3.55 -14.89
CA PHE A 259 10.40 4.21 -13.59
C PHE A 259 11.76 4.82 -13.20
N PRO A 260 11.80 5.92 -12.42
CA PRO A 260 13.05 6.55 -12.00
C PRO A 260 14.06 5.57 -11.40
N GLY A 261 15.34 5.77 -11.74
CA GLY A 261 16.40 4.80 -11.42
C GLY A 261 16.63 3.78 -12.54
N GLY A 262 16.03 3.97 -13.72
CA GLY A 262 16.22 3.09 -14.88
C GLY A 262 15.52 1.74 -14.76
N LEU A 263 14.52 1.62 -13.90
CA LEU A 263 13.72 0.40 -13.72
C LEU A 263 12.90 0.15 -14.98
N LYS A 264 13.02 -1.07 -15.52
CA LYS A 264 12.55 -1.40 -16.87
C LYS A 264 11.07 -1.72 -16.91
N ASP A 265 10.33 -0.89 -17.59
CA ASP A 265 8.88 -0.91 -17.67
C ASP A 265 8.36 -2.13 -18.46
N LEU A 266 7.51 -2.92 -17.81
CA LEU A 266 6.86 -4.09 -18.40
C LEU A 266 5.67 -3.66 -19.26
N LYS A 267 5.55 -4.23 -20.45
CA LYS A 267 4.39 -4.01 -21.32
C LYS A 267 3.17 -4.78 -20.80
N THR A 268 2.57 -4.28 -19.74
CA THR A 268 1.40 -4.88 -19.05
C THR A 268 0.17 -5.04 -19.95
N SER A 269 0.09 -4.27 -21.05
CA SER A 269 -0.92 -4.47 -22.10
C SER A 269 -0.72 -5.76 -22.92
N HIS A 270 0.46 -6.41 -22.85
CA HIS A 270 0.75 -7.64 -23.58
C HIS A 270 0.10 -8.85 -22.87
N PRO A 271 -0.70 -9.70 -23.57
CA PRO A 271 -1.40 -10.81 -22.94
C PRO A 271 -0.49 -11.82 -22.22
N ASP A 272 0.67 -12.12 -22.79
CA ASP A 272 1.60 -13.08 -22.20
C ASP A 272 2.29 -12.51 -20.94
N VAL A 273 2.53 -11.19 -20.88
CA VAL A 273 3.03 -10.51 -19.67
C VAL A 273 2.00 -10.62 -18.56
N ARG A 274 0.72 -10.33 -18.86
CA ARG A 274 -0.38 -10.49 -17.90
C ARG A 274 -0.45 -11.90 -17.35
N ALA A 275 -0.42 -12.90 -18.22
CA ALA A 275 -0.46 -14.30 -17.82
C ALA A 275 0.75 -14.68 -16.95
N ALA A 276 1.95 -14.26 -17.34
CA ALA A 276 3.18 -14.54 -16.60
C ALA A 276 3.19 -13.93 -15.19
N LEU A 277 2.72 -12.68 -15.06
CA LEU A 277 2.62 -12.01 -13.75
C LEU A 277 1.54 -12.65 -12.86
N VAL A 278 0.38 -13.02 -13.43
CA VAL A 278 -0.65 -13.77 -12.69
C VAL A 278 -0.10 -15.12 -12.21
N ASP A 279 0.64 -15.83 -13.05
CA ASP A 279 1.23 -17.13 -12.68
C ASP A 279 2.27 -16.96 -11.56
N ALA A 280 3.19 -16.00 -11.72
CA ALA A 280 4.25 -15.72 -10.75
C ALA A 280 3.68 -15.34 -9.36
N PHE A 281 2.71 -14.43 -9.30
CA PHE A 281 2.18 -13.97 -8.01
C PHE A 281 1.18 -14.95 -7.38
N ALA A 282 0.45 -15.74 -8.17
CA ALA A 282 -0.33 -16.85 -7.63
C ALA A 282 0.55 -17.95 -7.00
N ASP A 283 1.74 -18.19 -7.57
CA ASP A 283 2.73 -19.11 -7.00
C ASP A 283 3.22 -18.65 -5.60
N TRP A 284 3.38 -17.34 -5.40
CA TRP A 284 3.72 -16.78 -4.08
C TRP A 284 2.64 -16.99 -3.02
N ILE A 285 1.34 -16.99 -3.40
CA ILE A 285 0.27 -17.36 -2.45
C ILE A 285 0.48 -18.80 -1.98
N SER A 286 0.78 -19.70 -2.88
CA SER A 286 1.01 -21.12 -2.57
C SER A 286 2.28 -21.33 -1.73
N LYS A 287 3.39 -20.65 -2.06
CA LYS A 287 4.66 -20.75 -1.34
C LYS A 287 4.61 -20.14 0.06
N GLY A 288 3.99 -18.99 0.19
CA GLY A 288 4.02 -18.19 1.42
C GLY A 288 2.79 -18.33 2.31
N ASP A 289 1.63 -18.74 1.78
CA ASP A 289 0.33 -18.65 2.46
C ASP A 289 -0.07 -17.21 2.85
N PHE A 290 0.38 -16.23 2.06
CA PHE A 290 0.06 -14.82 2.29
C PHE A 290 -1.46 -14.57 2.25
N ASP A 291 -1.93 -13.61 3.05
CA ASP A 291 -3.35 -13.29 3.22
C ASP A 291 -3.81 -12.14 2.32
N GLY A 292 -2.88 -11.43 1.70
CA GLY A 292 -3.15 -10.33 0.79
C GLY A 292 -1.92 -9.86 0.04
N PHE A 293 -2.15 -8.96 -0.91
CA PHE A 293 -1.09 -8.22 -1.60
C PHE A 293 -1.24 -6.71 -1.39
N ARG A 294 -0.14 -6.05 -1.09
CA ARG A 294 0.06 -4.63 -1.39
C ARG A 294 0.67 -4.55 -2.78
N ILE A 295 0.12 -3.74 -3.63
CA ILE A 295 0.55 -3.61 -5.02
C ILE A 295 1.24 -2.26 -5.20
N ASP A 296 2.54 -2.34 -5.53
CA ASP A 296 3.38 -1.19 -5.83
C ASP A 296 2.96 -0.50 -7.12
N THR A 297 3.17 0.83 -7.19
CA THR A 297 3.04 1.62 -8.43
C THR A 297 1.73 1.41 -9.21
N LEU A 298 0.59 1.28 -8.52
CA LEU A 298 -0.71 0.96 -9.13
C LEU A 298 -1.06 1.88 -10.30
N LYS A 299 -0.82 3.20 -10.17
CA LYS A 299 -1.15 4.21 -11.19
C LYS A 299 -0.25 4.19 -12.42
N HIS A 300 0.84 3.45 -12.37
CA HIS A 300 1.79 3.29 -13.48
C HIS A 300 1.42 2.14 -14.42
N VAL A 301 0.32 1.45 -14.15
CA VAL A 301 -0.19 0.34 -14.95
C VAL A 301 -1.64 0.65 -15.37
N GLU A 302 -1.97 0.36 -16.62
CA GLU A 302 -3.28 0.65 -17.17
C GLU A 302 -4.41 -0.18 -16.51
N HIS A 303 -5.60 0.41 -16.37
CA HIS A 303 -6.80 -0.25 -15.81
C HIS A 303 -7.10 -1.63 -16.42
N GLY A 304 -6.89 -1.77 -17.75
CA GLY A 304 -7.12 -3.04 -18.44
C GLY A 304 -6.22 -4.19 -17.99
N PHE A 305 -5.08 -3.92 -17.37
CA PHE A 305 -4.27 -4.94 -16.69
C PHE A 305 -4.95 -5.37 -15.39
N TRP A 306 -5.36 -4.43 -14.56
CA TRP A 306 -5.96 -4.71 -13.25
C TRP A 306 -7.27 -5.49 -13.37
N GLN A 307 -8.09 -5.18 -14.38
CA GLN A 307 -9.33 -5.91 -14.71
C GLN A 307 -9.08 -7.38 -15.10
N VAL A 308 -7.86 -7.74 -15.44
CA VAL A 308 -7.46 -9.13 -15.71
C VAL A 308 -6.70 -9.73 -14.52
N PHE A 309 -5.73 -9.01 -13.98
CA PHE A 309 -4.86 -9.49 -12.91
C PHE A 309 -5.64 -9.78 -11.62
N CYS A 310 -6.37 -8.80 -11.09
CA CYS A 310 -7.03 -8.93 -9.79
C CYS A 310 -8.09 -10.04 -9.74
N PRO A 311 -9.03 -10.17 -10.71
CA PRO A 311 -9.99 -11.28 -10.70
C PRO A 311 -9.31 -12.66 -10.84
N ASN A 312 -8.18 -12.74 -11.59
CA ASN A 312 -7.46 -14.00 -11.73
C ASN A 312 -6.74 -14.39 -10.41
N ILE A 313 -6.13 -13.45 -9.71
CA ILE A 313 -5.49 -13.69 -8.40
C ILE A 313 -6.55 -14.14 -7.39
N ARG A 314 -7.67 -13.41 -7.22
CA ARG A 314 -8.75 -13.80 -6.29
C ARG A 314 -9.27 -15.21 -6.58
N ARG A 315 -9.52 -15.53 -7.86
CA ARG A 315 -9.99 -16.86 -8.25
C ARG A 315 -8.96 -17.95 -7.94
N ARG A 316 -7.67 -17.70 -8.19
CA ARG A 316 -6.61 -18.67 -7.88
C ARG A 316 -6.44 -18.85 -6.38
N ALA A 317 -6.44 -17.77 -5.60
CA ALA A 317 -6.42 -17.82 -4.15
C ALA A 317 -7.59 -18.67 -3.61
N ALA A 318 -8.81 -18.38 -4.05
CA ALA A 318 -9.99 -19.14 -3.66
C ALA A 318 -9.90 -20.64 -4.03
N ASN A 319 -9.35 -20.97 -5.20
CA ASN A 319 -9.14 -22.35 -5.64
C ASN A 319 -8.10 -23.11 -4.79
N MET A 320 -7.15 -22.40 -4.16
CA MET A 320 -6.19 -22.96 -3.21
C MET A 320 -6.76 -23.07 -1.78
N GLY A 321 -7.98 -22.56 -1.53
CA GLY A 321 -8.58 -22.50 -0.18
C GLY A 321 -8.32 -21.19 0.56
N LYS A 322 -7.60 -20.24 -0.04
CA LYS A 322 -7.39 -18.90 0.50
C LYS A 322 -8.54 -18.00 0.08
N HIS A 323 -9.55 -17.92 0.92
CA HIS A 323 -10.65 -16.98 0.79
C HIS A 323 -10.33 -15.67 1.52
N ASN A 324 -11.13 -14.64 1.26
CA ASN A 324 -10.98 -13.34 1.91
C ASN A 324 -9.59 -12.69 1.65
N PHE A 325 -9.01 -12.93 0.48
CA PHE A 325 -7.71 -12.41 0.08
C PHE A 325 -7.82 -10.92 -0.28
N LEU A 326 -7.07 -10.06 0.43
CA LEU A 326 -7.09 -8.61 0.23
C LEU A 326 -6.04 -8.18 -0.79
N MET A 327 -6.44 -7.38 -1.78
CA MET A 327 -5.51 -6.66 -2.65
C MET A 327 -5.74 -5.16 -2.52
N PHE A 328 -4.72 -4.43 -2.08
CA PHE A 328 -4.76 -2.97 -2.08
C PHE A 328 -3.54 -2.39 -2.78
N GLY A 329 -3.74 -1.25 -3.44
CA GLY A 329 -2.72 -0.69 -4.32
C GLY A 329 -2.23 0.68 -3.88
N GLU A 330 -1.01 1.00 -4.31
CA GLU A 330 -0.42 2.31 -4.15
C GLU A 330 -0.65 3.16 -5.40
N ALA A 331 -1.56 4.12 -5.31
CA ALA A 331 -1.68 5.22 -6.26
C ALA A 331 -1.19 6.51 -5.59
N PHE A 332 0.13 6.76 -5.65
CA PHE A 332 0.75 7.94 -5.03
C PHE A 332 0.28 9.22 -5.76
N ASP A 333 -0.80 9.82 -5.28
CA ASP A 333 -1.42 11.01 -5.84
C ASP A 333 -2.24 11.75 -4.80
N GLY A 334 -2.49 13.06 -5.01
CA GLY A 334 -3.42 13.85 -4.20
C GLY A 334 -4.84 13.90 -4.75
N ASN A 335 -5.06 13.40 -5.96
CA ASN A 335 -6.36 13.41 -6.63
C ASN A 335 -7.20 12.20 -6.18
N ASP A 336 -8.20 12.46 -5.35
CA ASP A 336 -9.08 11.44 -4.76
C ASP A 336 -9.86 10.62 -5.81
N GLU A 337 -10.32 11.27 -6.90
CA GLU A 337 -11.01 10.58 -8.00
C GLU A 337 -10.07 9.63 -8.75
N LEU A 338 -8.83 10.04 -9.00
CA LEU A 338 -7.82 9.20 -9.64
C LEU A 338 -7.51 7.97 -8.76
N ILE A 339 -7.24 8.19 -7.48
CA ILE A 339 -6.92 7.10 -6.54
C ILE A 339 -8.08 6.10 -6.48
N GLY A 340 -9.30 6.60 -6.33
CA GLY A 340 -10.50 5.76 -6.23
C GLY A 340 -10.86 5.04 -7.51
N SER A 341 -10.45 5.56 -8.69
CA SER A 341 -10.78 4.95 -9.99
C SER A 341 -10.33 3.49 -10.11
N TYR A 342 -9.28 3.10 -9.40
CA TYR A 342 -8.75 1.72 -9.38
C TYR A 342 -9.58 0.75 -8.52
N THR A 343 -10.61 1.22 -7.83
CA THR A 343 -11.50 0.36 -7.01
C THR A 343 -12.74 -0.12 -7.76
N PHE A 344 -12.93 0.32 -9.00
CA PHE A 344 -14.07 -0.07 -9.85
C PHE A 344 -13.70 -1.25 -10.77
N ASN A 345 -14.72 -1.83 -11.41
CA ASN A 345 -14.58 -2.85 -12.48
C ASN A 345 -13.77 -4.09 -12.06
N GLU A 346 -13.93 -4.55 -10.81
CA GLU A 346 -13.24 -5.71 -10.25
C GLU A 346 -11.70 -5.56 -10.17
N GLU A 347 -11.20 -4.33 -10.18
CA GLU A 347 -9.79 -4.02 -9.97
C GLU A 347 -9.38 -4.28 -8.51
N VAL A 348 -8.58 -3.45 -7.85
CA VAL A 348 -8.17 -3.70 -6.46
C VAL A 348 -9.34 -3.58 -5.47
N ASP A 349 -9.20 -4.22 -4.31
CA ASP A 349 -10.23 -4.20 -3.25
C ASP A 349 -10.15 -2.92 -2.42
N SER A 350 -8.99 -2.30 -2.39
CA SER A 350 -8.70 -1.08 -1.65
C SER A 350 -7.47 -0.37 -2.20
N VAL A 351 -7.20 0.80 -1.69
CA VAL A 351 -6.00 1.61 -1.99
C VAL A 351 -5.47 2.29 -0.73
N PHE A 352 -4.21 2.71 -0.75
CA PHE A 352 -3.72 3.69 0.20
C PHE A 352 -4.47 5.01 0.03
N TYR A 353 -5.03 5.53 1.13
CA TYR A 353 -5.83 6.75 1.12
C TYR A 353 -4.96 8.01 1.14
N PHE A 354 -4.16 8.22 0.07
CA PHE A 354 -3.24 9.35 -0.05
C PHE A 354 -3.93 10.71 0.03
N SER A 355 -5.12 10.85 -0.55
CA SER A 355 -5.90 12.10 -0.43
C SER A 355 -6.23 12.42 1.03
N GLN A 356 -6.52 11.43 1.88
CA GLN A 356 -6.69 11.61 3.32
C GLN A 356 -5.35 12.01 3.99
N LYS A 357 -4.25 11.34 3.60
CA LYS A 357 -2.91 11.70 4.11
C LYS A 357 -2.61 13.17 3.85
N PHE A 358 -2.82 13.65 2.64
CA PHE A 358 -2.50 15.04 2.29
C PHE A 358 -3.54 16.04 2.84
N THR A 359 -4.83 15.73 2.78
CA THR A 359 -5.88 16.66 3.22
C THR A 359 -6.00 16.68 4.74
N VAL A 360 -6.04 15.53 5.39
CA VAL A 360 -6.32 15.45 6.83
C VAL A 360 -5.04 15.46 7.66
N ILE A 361 -4.14 14.49 7.41
CA ILE A 361 -2.93 14.36 8.24
C ILE A 361 -2.02 15.58 8.07
N ASP A 362 -1.76 15.99 6.83
CA ASP A 362 -0.93 17.16 6.59
C ASP A 362 -1.75 18.46 6.69
N GLY A 363 -2.84 18.60 5.93
CA GLY A 363 -3.59 19.85 5.85
C GLY A 363 -4.22 20.25 7.18
N VAL A 364 -5.03 19.39 7.77
CA VAL A 364 -5.77 19.75 9.00
C VAL A 364 -4.89 19.57 10.24
N ILE A 365 -4.27 18.41 10.41
CA ILE A 365 -3.58 18.10 11.68
C ILE A 365 -2.24 18.82 11.82
N LYS A 366 -1.41 18.87 10.75
CA LYS A 366 -0.13 19.58 10.79
C LYS A 366 -0.30 21.09 10.58
N TYR A 367 -1.06 21.50 9.58
CA TYR A 367 -1.07 22.89 9.12
C TYR A 367 -2.30 23.69 9.54
N GLY A 368 -3.25 23.08 10.29
CA GLY A 368 -4.39 23.78 10.88
C GLY A 368 -5.45 24.23 9.89
N ASN A 369 -5.59 23.56 8.74
CA ASN A 369 -6.68 23.78 7.81
C ASN A 369 -8.03 23.51 8.49
N PRO A 370 -9.14 24.10 7.99
CA PRO A 370 -10.46 23.91 8.58
C PRO A 370 -10.94 22.46 8.51
N THR A 371 -11.65 22.02 9.56
CA THR A 371 -12.11 20.62 9.66
C THR A 371 -13.22 20.27 8.68
N ILE A 372 -13.85 21.24 8.05
CA ILE A 372 -14.78 21.03 6.94
C ILE A 372 -14.12 20.29 5.77
N ASP A 373 -12.79 20.42 5.60
CA ASP A 373 -12.05 19.70 4.56
C ASP A 373 -12.11 18.17 4.76
N ILE A 374 -12.16 17.71 6.03
CA ILE A 374 -12.35 16.30 6.37
C ILE A 374 -13.74 15.82 5.93
N GLU A 375 -14.79 16.61 6.26
CA GLU A 375 -16.17 16.27 5.87
C GLU A 375 -16.32 16.23 4.35
N ASN A 376 -15.74 17.22 3.65
CA ASN A 376 -15.76 17.27 2.19
C ASN A 376 -15.11 16.01 1.57
N LEU A 377 -13.97 15.55 2.11
CA LEU A 377 -13.29 14.35 1.66
C LEU A 377 -14.14 13.08 1.93
N ILE A 378 -14.73 12.97 3.13
CA ILE A 378 -15.61 11.85 3.48
C ILE A 378 -16.83 11.80 2.55
N ASN A 379 -17.41 12.94 2.23
CA ASN A 379 -18.54 13.01 1.30
C ASN A 379 -18.14 12.63 -0.13
N ALA A 380 -16.97 13.08 -0.60
CA ALA A 380 -16.43 12.74 -1.92
C ALA A 380 -16.15 11.23 -2.06
N ARG A 381 -15.75 10.57 -0.98
CA ARG A 381 -15.49 9.12 -0.96
C ARG A 381 -16.67 8.29 -1.48
N GLN A 382 -17.91 8.72 -1.23
CA GLN A 382 -19.11 8.00 -1.68
C GLN A 382 -19.23 7.90 -3.20
N SER A 383 -18.65 8.83 -3.94
CA SER A 383 -18.65 8.83 -5.41
C SER A 383 -17.34 8.35 -6.00
N ASN A 384 -16.22 8.57 -5.30
CA ASN A 384 -14.89 8.33 -5.84
C ASN A 384 -14.42 6.89 -5.69
N TYR A 385 -14.97 6.14 -4.71
CA TYR A 385 -14.60 4.75 -4.45
C TYR A 385 -15.80 3.82 -4.64
N SER A 386 -15.54 2.59 -5.08
CA SER A 386 -16.59 1.58 -5.31
C SER A 386 -17.30 1.22 -4.00
N ASP A 387 -18.63 1.23 -4.04
CA ASP A 387 -19.52 0.68 -3.01
C ASP A 387 -19.90 -0.79 -3.30
N VAL A 388 -19.44 -1.32 -4.43
CA VAL A 388 -19.73 -2.70 -4.87
C VAL A 388 -18.56 -3.60 -4.50
N PRO A 389 -18.80 -4.66 -3.69
CA PRO A 389 -17.78 -5.66 -3.38
C PRO A 389 -17.31 -6.42 -4.60
N ASN A 390 -16.02 -6.75 -4.66
CA ASN A 390 -15.46 -7.55 -5.72
C ASN A 390 -15.84 -9.04 -5.58
N PRO A 391 -16.13 -9.77 -6.67
CA PRO A 391 -16.34 -11.22 -6.63
C PRO A 391 -15.10 -11.96 -6.11
N ASN A 392 -15.28 -12.88 -5.16
CA ASN A 392 -14.21 -13.57 -4.41
C ASN A 392 -13.23 -12.62 -3.70
N GLY A 393 -13.62 -11.37 -3.49
CA GLY A 393 -12.87 -10.38 -2.73
C GLY A 393 -13.10 -10.52 -1.22
N PRO A 394 -12.67 -9.53 -0.44
CA PRO A 394 -12.84 -9.50 1.01
C PRO A 394 -14.31 -9.59 1.43
N THR A 395 -14.53 -10.34 2.52
CA THR A 395 -15.86 -10.53 3.11
C THR A 395 -15.82 -10.26 4.62
N ASP A 396 -16.97 -9.96 5.20
CA ASP A 396 -17.13 -9.98 6.66
C ASP A 396 -17.18 -11.43 7.18
N GLY A 397 -17.12 -11.61 8.50
CA GLY A 397 -17.18 -12.94 9.13
C GLY A 397 -18.50 -13.73 8.87
N ARG A 398 -19.46 -13.14 8.16
CA ARG A 398 -20.74 -13.75 7.76
C ARG A 398 -20.78 -14.08 6.27
N GLY A 399 -19.73 -13.73 5.53
CA GLY A 399 -19.63 -13.95 4.08
C GLY A 399 -20.26 -12.85 3.21
N ASN A 400 -20.63 -11.70 3.78
CA ASN A 400 -21.04 -10.55 2.97
C ASN A 400 -19.79 -9.87 2.42
N GLY A 401 -19.81 -9.53 1.13
CA GLY A 401 -18.70 -8.81 0.50
C GLY A 401 -18.49 -7.42 1.11
N LEU A 402 -17.23 -7.01 1.20
CA LEU A 402 -16.83 -5.68 1.66
C LEU A 402 -16.43 -4.81 0.46
N SER A 403 -16.87 -3.56 0.46
CA SER A 403 -16.56 -2.59 -0.59
C SER A 403 -15.25 -1.84 -0.32
N ALA A 404 -14.70 -1.21 -1.36
CA ALA A 404 -13.51 -0.40 -1.22
C ALA A 404 -13.70 0.76 -0.22
N GLN A 405 -14.90 1.36 -0.18
CA GLN A 405 -15.21 2.42 0.79
C GLN A 405 -14.99 2.00 2.24
N GLN A 406 -15.21 0.72 2.55
CA GLN A 406 -15.06 0.14 3.89
C GLN A 406 -13.63 -0.31 4.20
N LEU A 407 -12.78 -0.46 3.18
CA LEU A 407 -11.46 -1.09 3.27
C LEU A 407 -10.29 -0.14 3.03
N LEU A 408 -10.52 1.19 2.88
CA LEU A 408 -9.45 2.15 2.61
C LEU A 408 -8.33 2.04 3.66
N ILE A 409 -7.08 2.07 3.20
CA ILE A 409 -5.91 1.96 4.07
C ILE A 409 -5.52 3.35 4.56
N ASN A 410 -5.79 3.61 5.83
CA ASN A 410 -5.48 4.88 6.49
C ASN A 410 -4.07 4.86 7.06
N PHE A 411 -3.24 5.82 6.72
CA PHE A 411 -1.84 5.86 7.15
C PHE A 411 -1.35 7.30 7.41
N ILE A 412 -0.24 7.43 8.12
CA ILE A 412 0.37 8.71 8.51
C ILE A 412 1.63 8.98 7.68
N ASP A 413 2.51 7.99 7.62
CA ASP A 413 3.76 7.97 6.88
C ASP A 413 4.04 6.55 6.36
N ASN A 414 5.03 6.39 5.49
CA ASN A 414 5.48 5.12 4.95
C ASN A 414 6.96 5.20 4.54
N HIS A 415 7.47 4.17 3.87
CA HIS A 415 8.87 4.08 3.45
C HIS A 415 9.26 5.02 2.30
N ASP A 416 8.30 5.69 1.65
CA ASP A 416 8.50 6.64 0.53
C ASP A 416 8.24 8.10 0.92
N LEU A 417 7.79 8.32 2.15
CA LEU A 417 7.53 9.65 2.71
C LEU A 417 8.44 9.93 3.89
N PRO A 418 8.83 11.18 4.15
CA PRO A 418 9.48 11.54 5.41
C PRO A 418 8.63 11.10 6.60
N ARG A 419 9.30 10.74 7.69
CA ARG A 419 8.62 10.46 8.95
C ARG A 419 7.78 11.65 9.39
N TYR A 420 6.63 11.38 10.02
CA TYR A 420 5.75 12.43 10.51
C TYR A 420 6.50 13.46 11.38
N LEU A 421 7.33 12.99 12.33
CA LEU A 421 8.04 13.84 13.27
C LEU A 421 9.23 14.59 12.64
N PHE A 422 9.77 14.15 11.51
CA PHE A 422 10.77 14.91 10.77
C PHE A 422 10.20 16.22 10.22
N GLU A 423 9.04 16.15 9.58
CA GLU A 423 8.40 17.33 9.02
C GLU A 423 7.73 18.19 10.08
N PHE A 424 7.16 17.54 11.11
CA PHE A 424 6.40 18.21 12.15
C PHE A 424 6.67 17.59 13.52
N PRO A 425 7.69 18.06 14.27
CA PRO A 425 8.12 17.45 15.54
C PRO A 425 7.17 17.75 16.71
N ASN A 426 5.90 17.42 16.55
CA ASN A 426 4.82 17.59 17.52
C ASN A 426 4.17 16.24 17.84
N LYS A 427 4.54 15.66 18.98
CA LYS A 427 4.05 14.34 19.42
C LYS A 427 2.56 14.34 19.75
N GLN A 428 1.99 15.47 20.18
CA GLN A 428 0.54 15.57 20.42
C GLN A 428 -0.24 15.52 19.10
N ALA A 429 0.27 16.17 18.07
CA ALA A 429 -0.31 16.10 16.72
C ALA A 429 -0.16 14.69 16.12
N LEU A 430 0.98 14.00 16.35
CA LEU A 430 1.13 12.59 15.97
C LEU A 430 0.10 11.71 16.70
N GLN A 431 -0.11 11.94 18.00
CA GLN A 431 -1.14 11.22 18.76
C GLN A 431 -2.54 11.46 18.17
N GLN A 432 -2.89 12.69 17.78
CA GLN A 432 -4.16 12.98 17.13
C GLN A 432 -4.30 12.27 15.79
N ALA A 433 -3.24 12.25 14.97
CA ALA A 433 -3.23 11.53 13.72
C ALA A 433 -3.47 10.02 13.92
N LEU A 434 -2.85 9.43 14.95
CA LEU A 434 -3.09 8.04 15.34
C LEU A 434 -4.54 7.81 15.78
N ILE A 435 -5.08 8.66 16.66
CA ILE A 435 -6.48 8.54 17.10
C ILE A 435 -7.41 8.61 15.88
N TYR A 436 -7.16 9.54 14.95
CA TYR A 436 -7.98 9.69 13.76
C TYR A 436 -7.96 8.42 12.90
N ILE A 437 -6.78 7.90 12.51
CA ILE A 437 -6.72 6.71 11.64
C ILE A 437 -7.24 5.43 12.29
N PHE A 438 -7.22 5.32 13.64
CA PHE A 438 -7.75 4.17 14.37
C PHE A 438 -9.26 4.23 14.58
N THR A 439 -9.88 5.39 14.48
CA THR A 439 -11.31 5.58 14.79
C THR A 439 -12.16 5.89 13.56
N VAL A 440 -11.59 6.46 12.50
CA VAL A 440 -12.26 6.67 11.21
C VAL A 440 -12.52 5.33 10.52
N GLU A 441 -13.40 5.31 9.54
CA GLU A 441 -13.68 4.11 8.75
C GLU A 441 -12.50 3.73 7.85
N GLY A 442 -12.21 2.43 7.77
CA GLY A 442 -11.08 1.86 7.03
C GLY A 442 -10.13 1.07 7.95
N ILE A 443 -8.99 0.70 7.41
CA ILE A 443 -7.98 -0.14 8.05
C ILE A 443 -6.78 0.74 8.41
N PRO A 444 -6.42 0.92 9.69
CA PRO A 444 -5.23 1.66 10.07
C PRO A 444 -3.95 0.92 9.68
N CYS A 445 -2.99 1.65 9.13
CA CYS A 445 -1.67 1.16 8.78
C CYS A 445 -0.60 2.02 9.43
N ILE A 446 0.32 1.39 10.14
CA ILE A 446 1.43 2.03 10.86
C ILE A 446 2.73 1.57 10.20
N TYR A 447 3.60 2.51 9.90
CA TYR A 447 4.95 2.23 9.44
C TYR A 447 5.86 1.94 10.64
N TYR A 448 6.67 0.85 10.57
CA TYR A 448 7.60 0.49 11.66
C TYR A 448 8.47 1.68 12.05
N GLY A 449 8.75 1.83 13.35
CA GLY A 449 9.51 2.95 13.90
C GLY A 449 8.67 4.18 14.24
N THR A 450 7.44 4.32 13.74
CA THR A 450 6.52 5.39 14.17
C THR A 450 6.18 5.25 15.64
N GLU A 451 6.00 4.03 16.14
CA GLU A 451 5.80 3.71 17.57
C GLU A 451 7.04 4.04 18.42
N GLN A 452 8.22 4.13 17.80
CA GLN A 452 9.49 4.51 18.43
C GLN A 452 9.83 5.99 18.22
N GLU A 453 8.91 6.75 17.60
CA GLU A 453 9.07 8.19 17.38
C GLU A 453 10.28 8.53 16.50
N PHE A 454 10.54 7.71 15.46
CA PHE A 454 11.62 7.97 14.51
C PHE A 454 11.37 9.26 13.70
N GLU A 455 12.46 9.94 13.31
CA GLU A 455 12.45 11.27 12.73
C GLU A 455 13.22 11.35 11.39
N GLY A 456 13.38 10.21 10.70
CA GLY A 456 14.11 10.17 9.42
C GLY A 456 13.44 10.99 8.32
N GLY A 457 14.25 11.67 7.52
CA GLY A 457 13.81 12.50 6.39
C GLY A 457 13.39 11.68 5.17
N ASN A 458 13.66 12.23 3.96
CA ASN A 458 13.39 11.49 2.74
C ASN A 458 14.21 10.20 2.64
N ASP A 459 13.73 9.24 1.83
CA ASP A 459 14.47 8.03 1.45
C ASP A 459 15.94 8.34 1.10
N PRO A 460 16.91 7.58 1.65
CA PRO A 460 16.77 6.41 2.54
C PRO A 460 16.75 6.74 4.05
N ALA A 461 16.72 8.00 4.46
CA ALA A 461 16.84 8.40 5.86
C ALA A 461 15.60 8.01 6.72
N ASN A 462 14.42 7.83 6.10
CA ASN A 462 13.19 7.36 6.75
C ASN A 462 13.15 5.83 6.94
N ARG A 463 14.24 5.12 6.61
CA ARG A 463 14.36 3.66 6.67
C ARG A 463 15.37 3.25 7.74
N GLU A 464 15.20 3.82 8.93
CA GLU A 464 16.07 3.58 10.09
C GLU A 464 15.95 2.12 10.57
N ASP A 465 17.00 1.60 11.19
CA ASP A 465 17.00 0.29 11.81
C ASP A 465 16.18 0.27 13.09
N LEU A 466 15.17 -0.60 13.17
CA LEU A 466 14.32 -0.66 14.36
C LEU A 466 15.07 -1.13 15.61
N TRP A 467 16.09 -1.98 15.46
CA TRP A 467 16.87 -2.50 16.59
C TRP A 467 17.64 -1.44 17.38
N ILE A 468 17.84 -0.23 16.84
CA ILE A 468 18.45 0.89 17.60
C ILE A 468 17.54 1.35 18.75
N SER A 469 16.25 1.08 18.68
CA SER A 469 15.27 1.36 19.74
C SER A 469 15.31 0.32 20.85
N GLU A 470 16.10 -0.75 20.71
CA GLU A 470 16.07 -1.93 21.58
C GLU A 470 14.65 -2.54 21.72
N TYR A 471 13.75 -2.25 20.76
CA TYR A 471 12.33 -2.64 20.77
C TYR A 471 11.61 -2.23 22.05
N SER A 472 11.85 -1.00 22.51
CA SER A 472 11.28 -0.48 23.73
C SER A 472 9.75 -0.38 23.64
N THR A 473 9.03 -0.98 24.58
CA THR A 473 7.57 -0.84 24.72
C THR A 473 7.20 0.36 25.62
N GLY A 474 8.21 1.12 26.07
CA GLY A 474 8.07 2.24 27.01
C GLY A 474 7.89 3.61 26.35
N SER A 475 7.97 3.77 25.04
CA SER A 475 7.74 5.06 24.36
C SER A 475 6.28 5.52 24.56
N GLN A 476 6.03 6.82 24.47
CA GLN A 476 4.66 7.34 24.59
C GLN A 476 3.82 6.86 23.40
N THR A 477 4.35 6.93 22.20
CA THR A 477 3.63 6.57 20.98
C THR A 477 3.33 5.07 20.91
N PHE A 478 4.23 4.19 21.40
CA PHE A 478 3.94 2.76 21.52
C PHE A 478 2.70 2.52 22.40
N ARG A 479 2.65 3.16 23.58
CA ARG A 479 1.50 3.03 24.49
C ARG A 479 0.21 3.59 23.89
N VAL A 480 0.28 4.69 23.15
CA VAL A 480 -0.86 5.27 22.43
C VAL A 480 -1.42 4.26 21.42
N ILE A 481 -0.57 3.68 20.57
CA ILE A 481 -0.99 2.70 19.55
C ILE A 481 -1.61 1.47 20.21
N ARG A 482 -0.97 0.91 21.24
CA ARG A 482 -1.50 -0.22 22.00
C ARG A 482 -2.87 0.08 22.60
N THR A 483 -3.02 1.25 23.23
CA THR A 483 -4.31 1.66 23.80
C THR A 483 -5.40 1.80 22.74
N LEU A 484 -5.07 2.39 21.57
CA LEU A 484 -6.01 2.52 20.46
C LEU A 484 -6.37 1.15 19.86
N ALA A 485 -5.42 0.24 19.79
CA ALA A 485 -5.67 -1.15 19.37
C ALA A 485 -6.63 -1.86 20.33
N ASP A 486 -6.43 -1.71 21.64
CA ASP A 486 -7.33 -2.26 22.67
C ASP A 486 -8.74 -1.65 22.59
N ILE A 487 -8.85 -0.33 22.45
CA ILE A 487 -10.14 0.36 22.28
C ILE A 487 -10.83 -0.15 21.00
N ARG A 488 -10.12 -0.18 19.88
CA ARG A 488 -10.67 -0.67 18.60
C ARG A 488 -11.13 -2.14 18.71
N LYS A 489 -10.39 -2.99 19.41
CA LYS A 489 -10.76 -4.39 19.67
C LYS A 489 -12.04 -4.52 20.49
N ASN A 490 -12.23 -3.65 21.48
CA ASN A 490 -13.36 -3.72 22.38
C ASN A 490 -14.66 -3.16 21.78
N TYR A 491 -14.58 -2.22 20.83
CA TYR A 491 -15.74 -1.55 20.23
C TYR A 491 -15.86 -1.86 18.73
N ALA A 492 -16.80 -2.76 18.39
CA ALA A 492 -17.04 -3.15 17.01
C ALA A 492 -17.49 -1.95 16.14
N ALA A 493 -18.16 -0.97 16.72
CA ALA A 493 -18.54 0.26 16.04
C ALA A 493 -17.32 0.97 15.44
N LEU A 494 -16.17 1.03 16.12
CA LEU A 494 -14.96 1.67 15.61
C LEU A 494 -14.29 0.90 14.47
N ARG A 495 -14.51 -0.42 14.38
CA ARG A 495 -13.96 -1.28 13.34
C ARG A 495 -14.86 -1.38 12.13
N ARG A 496 -16.13 -1.69 12.34
CA ARG A 496 -17.08 -2.15 11.33
C ARG A 496 -18.25 -1.20 11.09
N GLY A 497 -18.39 -0.15 11.94
CA GLY A 497 -19.54 0.75 11.91
C GLY A 497 -19.51 1.72 10.73
N ASP A 498 -20.67 2.14 10.29
CA ASP A 498 -20.82 3.26 9.36
C ASP A 498 -20.40 4.56 10.03
N LEU A 499 -19.84 5.48 9.25
CA LEU A 499 -19.39 6.79 9.72
C LEU A 499 -20.42 7.86 9.39
N SER A 500 -20.75 8.72 10.38
CA SER A 500 -21.58 9.90 10.20
C SER A 500 -20.92 11.11 10.84
N VAL A 501 -20.57 12.12 10.03
CA VAL A 501 -20.04 13.38 10.56
C VAL A 501 -21.13 14.09 11.35
N ARG A 502 -20.76 14.59 12.54
CA ARG A 502 -21.65 15.31 13.47
C ARG A 502 -21.27 16.77 13.65
N TRP A 503 -19.98 17.08 13.51
CA TRP A 503 -19.49 18.46 13.56
C TRP A 503 -18.23 18.61 12.71
N SER A 504 -18.22 19.65 11.91
CA SER A 504 -17.07 20.19 11.23
C SER A 504 -17.19 21.71 11.20
N THR A 505 -16.11 22.43 10.94
CA THR A 505 -16.12 23.88 10.98
C THR A 505 -15.13 24.48 9.98
N GLU A 506 -15.45 25.68 9.47
CA GLU A 506 -14.53 26.53 8.70
C GLU A 506 -13.62 27.37 9.61
N ARG A 507 -13.89 27.40 10.91
CA ARG A 507 -13.20 28.24 11.89
C ARG A 507 -11.92 27.56 12.39
N THR A 508 -10.83 28.32 12.41
CA THR A 508 -9.49 27.82 12.77
C THR A 508 -8.79 28.67 13.83
N GLY A 509 -9.42 29.75 14.32
CA GLY A 509 -8.84 30.68 15.30
C GLY A 509 -9.22 30.36 16.75
N ALA A 510 -9.75 31.36 17.46
CA ALA A 510 -10.17 31.27 18.86
C ALA A 510 -11.70 31.17 19.02
N GLU A 511 -12.41 30.88 17.96
CA GLU A 511 -13.85 30.71 18.01
C GLU A 511 -14.23 29.45 18.80
N GLN A 512 -15.43 29.46 19.36
CA GLN A 512 -15.95 28.44 20.29
C GLN A 512 -15.74 26.99 19.82
N ASP A 513 -15.88 26.75 18.51
CA ASP A 513 -15.75 25.43 17.89
C ASP A 513 -14.56 25.29 16.93
N ALA A 514 -13.64 26.26 16.95
CA ALA A 514 -12.49 26.24 16.03
C ALA A 514 -11.68 24.94 16.16
N GLY A 515 -11.42 24.30 15.03
CA GLY A 515 -10.63 23.06 14.98
C GLY A 515 -11.35 21.79 15.45
N ILE A 516 -12.62 21.85 15.83
CA ILE A 516 -13.39 20.66 16.22
C ILE A 516 -13.80 19.85 14.98
N PHE A 517 -13.60 18.53 15.10
CA PHE A 517 -14.18 17.53 14.21
C PHE A 517 -14.82 16.43 15.04
N ALA A 518 -16.10 16.11 14.78
CA ALA A 518 -16.79 15.04 15.48
C ALA A 518 -17.56 14.15 14.52
N PHE A 519 -17.54 12.84 14.80
CA PHE A 519 -18.25 11.84 14.01
C PHE A 519 -18.71 10.68 14.89
N GLU A 520 -19.80 10.07 14.48
CA GLU A 520 -20.30 8.83 15.06
C GLU A 520 -19.90 7.64 14.21
N ARG A 521 -19.66 6.51 14.90
CA ARG A 521 -19.56 5.18 14.32
C ARG A 521 -20.72 4.34 14.86
N ASN A 522 -21.41 3.60 13.98
CA ASN A 522 -22.55 2.78 14.38
C ASN A 522 -22.48 1.40 13.70
N TYR A 523 -22.47 0.36 14.50
CA TYR A 523 -22.51 -1.03 14.05
C TYR A 523 -23.57 -1.80 14.83
N GLU A 524 -24.65 -2.24 14.16
CA GLU A 524 -25.73 -3.05 14.74
C GLU A 524 -26.30 -2.48 16.07
N GLY A 525 -26.26 -1.17 16.23
CA GLY A 525 -26.76 -0.47 17.43
C GLY A 525 -25.69 -0.17 18.48
N GLU A 526 -24.51 -0.76 18.42
CA GLU A 526 -23.34 -0.27 19.15
C GLU A 526 -22.87 1.04 18.53
N LYS A 527 -22.66 2.06 19.35
CA LYS A 527 -22.30 3.40 18.89
C LYS A 527 -21.13 3.95 19.65
N ALA A 528 -20.27 4.68 18.95
CA ALA A 528 -19.21 5.51 19.51
C ALA A 528 -19.27 6.92 18.90
N LEU A 529 -18.99 7.94 19.69
CA LEU A 529 -18.83 9.31 19.24
C LEU A 529 -17.37 9.73 19.47
N VAL A 530 -16.69 10.11 18.40
CA VAL A 530 -15.30 10.59 18.45
C VAL A 530 -15.31 12.08 18.26
N VAL A 531 -14.65 12.81 19.15
CA VAL A 531 -14.51 14.27 19.09
C VAL A 531 -13.04 14.63 19.19
N LEU A 532 -12.53 15.31 18.17
CA LEU A 532 -11.14 15.74 18.03
C LEU A 532 -11.07 17.26 17.99
N ASN A 533 -10.13 17.85 18.71
CA ASN A 533 -9.83 19.27 18.59
C ASN A 533 -8.42 19.45 18.00
N PHE A 534 -8.34 19.83 16.74
CA PHE A 534 -7.08 20.08 16.03
C PHE A 534 -6.51 21.49 16.28
N ASN A 535 -7.23 22.34 17.00
CA ASN A 535 -6.71 23.64 17.40
C ASN A 535 -5.48 23.47 18.31
N GLU A 536 -4.44 24.23 18.03
CA GLU A 536 -3.16 24.10 18.73
C GLU A 536 -3.15 24.81 20.09
N ASP A 537 -3.86 25.92 20.18
CA ASP A 537 -3.74 26.86 21.29
C ASP A 537 -4.97 26.91 22.21
N HIS A 538 -6.15 26.52 21.72
CA HIS A 538 -7.41 26.75 22.41
C HIS A 538 -8.22 25.47 22.63
N SER A 539 -8.81 25.35 23.81
CA SER A 539 -9.92 24.43 24.01
C SER A 539 -11.10 24.87 23.17
N SER A 540 -11.79 23.91 22.58
CA SER A 540 -12.97 24.15 21.74
C SER A 540 -14.10 23.21 22.14
N GLU A 541 -15.31 23.52 21.75
CA GLU A 541 -16.49 22.72 22.07
C GLU A 541 -17.40 22.50 20.87
N THR A 542 -18.20 21.44 20.93
CA THR A 542 -19.16 21.10 19.86
C THR A 542 -20.42 21.96 19.93
N SER A 543 -20.23 23.31 19.91
CA SER A 543 -21.29 24.30 19.90
C SER A 543 -20.85 25.54 19.13
N ALA A 544 -21.77 26.14 18.42
CA ALA A 544 -21.55 27.41 17.72
C ALA A 544 -22.53 28.49 18.20
N SER A 545 -22.95 28.46 19.48
CA SER A 545 -23.93 29.37 20.02
C SER A 545 -23.53 30.83 19.90
N GLU A 546 -22.23 31.14 20.01
CA GLU A 546 -21.69 32.50 19.80
C GLU A 546 -21.82 32.98 18.36
N HIS A 547 -22.06 32.10 17.40
CA HIS A 547 -22.22 32.36 15.96
C HIS A 547 -23.67 32.12 15.49
N GLY A 548 -24.64 32.08 16.42
CA GLY A 548 -26.06 31.89 16.09
C GLY A 548 -26.47 30.44 15.81
N GLY A 549 -25.58 29.48 16.04
CA GLY A 549 -25.83 28.03 16.03
C GLY A 549 -26.19 27.49 17.40
N GLY A 550 -26.22 26.17 17.52
CA GLY A 550 -26.52 25.46 18.76
C GLY A 550 -25.51 24.35 19.07
N PRO A 551 -25.81 23.51 20.07
CA PRO A 551 -25.06 22.31 20.36
C PRO A 551 -25.10 21.29 19.22
N MET A 552 -24.10 20.43 19.16
CA MET A 552 -24.03 19.29 18.24
C MET A 552 -25.24 18.35 18.42
N GLU A 553 -25.80 17.89 17.31
CA GLU A 553 -26.86 16.89 17.28
C GLU A 553 -26.30 15.51 16.98
N THR A 554 -26.65 14.54 17.81
CA THR A 554 -26.19 13.14 17.71
C THR A 554 -27.37 12.18 17.51
N SER A 555 -27.06 10.93 17.18
CA SER A 555 -28.07 9.88 17.06
C SER A 555 -28.38 9.18 18.39
N PHE A 556 -27.80 9.63 19.50
CA PHE A 556 -28.07 9.07 20.82
C PHE A 556 -29.41 9.58 21.38
N GLY A 557 -30.06 8.74 22.17
CA GLY A 557 -31.32 9.11 22.84
C GLY A 557 -31.12 10.13 23.96
N GLU A 558 -32.16 10.93 24.22
CA GLU A 558 -32.19 11.82 25.40
C GLU A 558 -31.95 11.05 26.70
N GLY A 559 -31.10 11.57 27.57
CA GLY A 559 -30.72 10.96 28.85
C GLY A 559 -29.62 9.90 28.75
N THR A 560 -29.11 9.58 27.52
CA THR A 560 -27.93 8.72 27.41
C THR A 560 -26.73 9.39 28.05
N VAL A 561 -26.04 8.66 28.94
CA VAL A 561 -24.76 9.07 29.52
C VAL A 561 -23.65 8.53 28.61
N LEU A 562 -22.80 9.41 28.15
CA LEU A 562 -21.63 9.07 27.35
C LEU A 562 -20.38 9.18 28.23
N VAL A 563 -19.61 8.12 28.28
CA VAL A 563 -18.34 8.05 29.07
C VAL A 563 -17.15 8.02 28.10
N ASN A 564 -16.07 8.69 28.48
CA ASN A 564 -14.88 8.73 27.69
C ASN A 564 -13.98 7.53 27.99
N VAL A 565 -13.66 6.74 26.95
CA VAL A 565 -12.78 5.57 27.05
C VAL A 565 -11.34 5.86 26.63
N TRP A 566 -11.06 7.07 26.12
CA TRP A 566 -9.71 7.53 25.85
C TRP A 566 -9.04 8.03 27.13
N PRO A 567 -7.86 7.49 27.54
CA PRO A 567 -7.33 7.66 28.91
C PRO A 567 -6.74 9.04 29.24
N ASP A 568 -6.59 9.94 28.28
CA ASP A 568 -6.02 11.29 28.48
C ASP A 568 -7.02 12.30 29.07
N SER A 569 -8.08 11.82 29.70
CA SER A 569 -9.18 12.66 30.18
C SER A 569 -9.41 12.49 31.67
N ASP A 570 -10.10 13.48 32.25
CA ASP A 570 -10.62 13.41 33.60
C ASP A 570 -11.53 12.16 33.72
N PRO A 571 -11.31 11.26 34.68
CA PRO A 571 -12.17 10.09 34.90
C PRO A 571 -13.65 10.47 35.22
N ASP A 572 -13.92 11.72 35.52
CA ASP A 572 -15.27 12.25 35.74
C ASP A 572 -15.91 12.86 34.46
N ASP A 573 -15.33 12.67 33.30
CA ASP A 573 -15.79 13.17 31.99
C ASP A 573 -17.03 12.40 31.49
N GLU A 574 -18.19 12.74 32.02
CA GLU A 574 -19.49 12.23 31.59
C GLU A 574 -20.26 13.31 30.82
N PHE A 575 -20.87 12.92 29.72
CA PHE A 575 -21.68 13.81 28.88
C PHE A 575 -23.11 13.27 28.78
N VAL A 576 -24.08 14.05 29.28
CA VAL A 576 -25.49 13.65 29.20
C VAL A 576 -26.12 14.23 27.93
N VAL A 577 -26.66 13.37 27.10
CA VAL A 577 -27.38 13.76 25.90
C VAL A 577 -28.72 14.37 26.24
N GLY A 578 -28.92 15.61 25.82
CA GLY A 578 -30.16 16.37 26.03
C GLY A 578 -31.24 16.08 25.00
N GLY A 579 -32.32 16.85 25.06
CA GLY A 579 -33.44 16.74 24.14
C GLY A 579 -33.02 16.84 22.66
N SER A 580 -33.61 16.01 21.81
CA SER A 580 -33.29 15.91 20.37
C SER A 580 -31.84 15.43 20.08
N GLY A 581 -31.22 14.67 20.98
CA GLY A 581 -29.87 14.15 20.79
C GLY A 581 -28.74 15.20 20.93
N LYS A 582 -29.02 16.34 21.56
CA LYS A 582 -28.06 17.44 21.67
C LYS A 582 -27.04 17.22 22.78
N VAL A 583 -25.77 17.44 22.47
CA VAL A 583 -24.68 17.37 23.45
C VAL A 583 -23.61 18.41 23.14
N VAL A 584 -23.01 18.98 24.17
CA VAL A 584 -21.82 19.82 24.06
C VAL A 584 -20.66 19.05 24.68
N VAL A 585 -19.62 18.87 23.93
CA VAL A 585 -18.39 18.20 24.35
C VAL A 585 -17.25 19.21 24.23
N THR A 586 -16.63 19.53 25.38
CA THR A 586 -15.44 20.39 25.39
C THR A 586 -14.19 19.53 25.29
N VAL A 587 -13.28 19.92 24.40
CA VAL A 587 -12.03 19.21 24.14
C VAL A 587 -10.87 20.20 24.24
N PRO A 588 -9.85 19.92 25.07
CA PRO A 588 -8.69 20.80 25.19
C PRO A 588 -7.93 20.91 23.86
N ALA A 589 -7.06 21.91 23.76
CA ALA A 589 -6.15 22.08 22.62
C ALA A 589 -5.41 20.76 22.33
N ARG A 590 -5.35 20.35 21.06
CA ARG A 590 -4.74 19.08 20.62
C ARG A 590 -5.30 17.84 21.35
N GLY A 591 -6.50 17.92 21.92
CA GLY A 591 -7.16 16.83 22.65
C GLY A 591 -8.07 15.97 21.78
N ALA A 592 -8.53 14.88 22.39
CA ALA A 592 -9.52 13.96 21.80
C ALA A 592 -10.40 13.35 22.88
N LYS A 593 -11.62 12.93 22.50
CA LYS A 593 -12.49 12.09 23.30
C LYS A 593 -13.10 10.99 22.44
N ILE A 594 -13.10 9.77 22.98
CA ILE A 594 -13.79 8.62 22.38
C ILE A 594 -14.91 8.25 23.36
N LEU A 595 -16.13 8.59 23.02
CA LEU A 595 -17.28 8.52 23.88
C LEU A 595 -18.18 7.33 23.51
N VAL A 596 -18.53 6.53 24.49
CA VAL A 596 -19.45 5.39 24.34
C VAL A 596 -20.56 5.48 25.38
N PRO A 597 -21.77 4.94 25.14
CA PRO A 597 -22.78 4.81 26.17
C PRO A 597 -22.27 4.02 27.38
N GLU A 598 -22.64 4.50 28.61
CA GLU A 598 -22.33 3.82 29.87
C GLU A 598 -22.90 2.39 29.95
#